data_3c3e7438e13d9d01554adb4f216dcab0
#
_entry.id   3c3e7438e13d9d01554adb4f216dcab0
#
_cell.length_a   1.000
_cell.length_b   1.000
_cell.length_c   1.000
_cell.angle_alpha   90.00
_cell.angle_beta   90.00
_cell.angle_gamma   90.00
#
_symmetry.space_group_name_H-M   'P 1'
#
loop_
_entity.id
_entity.type
_entity.pdbx_description
1 polymer ?
#
loop_
_entity_poly.entity_id
_entity_poly.type
_entity_poly.pdbx_seq_one_letter_code
_entity_poly.pdbx_strand_id
1 'polypeptide(L)'
;VLKDEGKVATSESRMWVYANNDRSGKPIRYFEYQPDRSGKHAAAFLKGFSGCLVTDGSAGYYQVDGVIRCGCWSHMRRYWREAMPKGATKETSKAAWGYDYCNKLFALEKKFFKMSDVIRKTARQVEAEPLLEAYWWWLETLDPVPGSKLADAVTYAKNQKKFLNAFLEHGEV
;
A
#
# COMPACT_ATOMS: atom_id res chain seq x y z
N VAL A 1 0.22 -22.10 -7.36
CA VAL A 1 -1.18 -22.49 -7.57
C VAL A 1 -1.44 -23.67 -6.65
N LEU A 2 -2.32 -23.49 -5.66
CA LEU A 2 -2.79 -24.60 -4.82
C LEU A 2 -3.71 -25.46 -5.67
N LYS A 3 -3.43 -26.75 -5.75
CA LYS A 3 -4.31 -27.72 -6.42
C LYS A 3 -5.44 -28.07 -5.45
N ASP A 4 -6.66 -27.86 -5.87
CA ASP A 4 -7.86 -28.23 -5.13
C ASP A 4 -8.50 -29.41 -5.86
N GLU A 5 -8.88 -30.45 -5.13
CA GLU A 5 -9.51 -31.64 -5.74
C GLU A 5 -10.80 -31.21 -6.48
N GLY A 6 -10.97 -31.70 -7.71
CA GLY A 6 -12.14 -31.37 -8.53
C GLY A 6 -12.05 -30.05 -9.30
N LYS A 7 -10.99 -29.23 -9.15
CA LYS A 7 -10.80 -28.03 -9.97
C LYS A 7 -9.81 -28.25 -11.11
N VAL A 8 -10.10 -27.65 -12.25
CA VAL A 8 -9.15 -27.63 -13.38
C VAL A 8 -7.86 -26.92 -12.97
N ALA A 9 -6.72 -27.39 -13.46
CA ALA A 9 -5.39 -26.87 -13.11
C ALA A 9 -5.17 -25.36 -13.36
N THR A 10 -6.03 -24.75 -14.18
CA THR A 10 -6.04 -23.31 -14.51
C THR A 10 -6.88 -22.48 -13.55
N SER A 11 -7.64 -23.10 -12.61
CA SER A 11 -8.45 -22.34 -11.67
C SER A 11 -7.56 -21.62 -10.65
N GLU A 12 -7.79 -20.30 -10.54
CA GLU A 12 -7.04 -19.46 -9.60
C GLU A 12 -7.62 -19.54 -8.20
N SER A 13 -6.89 -20.15 -7.29
CA SER A 13 -7.14 -20.03 -5.86
C SER A 13 -6.18 -19.02 -5.21
N ARG A 14 -6.54 -18.51 -4.04
CA ARG A 14 -5.77 -17.46 -3.35
C ARG A 14 -5.51 -17.83 -1.91
N MET A 15 -4.32 -17.49 -1.46
CA MET A 15 -4.00 -17.45 -0.04
C MET A 15 -4.19 -16.00 0.43
N TRP A 16 -5.18 -15.78 1.28
CA TRP A 16 -5.36 -14.51 1.97
C TRP A 16 -4.45 -14.48 3.19
N VAL A 17 -3.81 -13.34 3.43
CA VAL A 17 -2.92 -13.14 4.57
C VAL A 17 -3.38 -11.91 5.34
N TYR A 18 -3.75 -12.12 6.58
CA TYR A 18 -4.08 -11.05 7.50
C TYR A 18 -2.94 -10.90 8.51
N ALA A 19 -2.52 -9.68 8.75
CA ALA A 19 -1.41 -9.39 9.63
C ALA A 19 -1.75 -8.20 10.52
N ASN A 20 -1.40 -8.26 11.79
CA ASN A 20 -1.44 -7.09 12.63
C ASN A 20 -0.18 -6.23 12.44
N ASN A 21 -0.23 -5.02 13.00
CA ASN A 21 0.92 -4.14 13.05
C ASN A 21 2.04 -4.74 13.90
N ASP A 22 3.28 -4.73 13.40
CA ASP A 22 4.48 -5.24 14.11
C ASP A 22 4.77 -4.48 15.41
N ARG A 23 4.27 -3.24 15.53
CA ARG A 23 4.40 -2.43 16.76
C ARG A 23 3.53 -2.91 17.92
N SER A 24 2.58 -3.80 17.68
CA SER A 24 1.72 -4.38 18.73
C SER A 24 2.48 -5.29 19.73
N GLY A 25 3.76 -5.55 19.49
CA GLY A 25 4.62 -6.41 20.32
C GLY A 25 4.36 -7.91 20.17
N LYS A 26 3.27 -8.31 19.54
CA LYS A 26 2.94 -9.72 19.24
C LYS A 26 2.53 -9.82 17.76
N PRO A 27 3.46 -10.10 16.86
CA PRO A 27 3.16 -10.22 15.44
C PRO A 27 2.25 -11.43 15.20
N ILE A 28 1.11 -11.19 14.57
CA ILE A 28 0.16 -12.21 14.14
C ILE A 28 0.14 -12.22 12.62
N ARG A 29 0.20 -13.42 12.06
CA ARG A 29 0.04 -13.68 10.63
C ARG A 29 -0.95 -14.83 10.48
N TYR A 30 -2.12 -14.53 9.94
CA TYR A 30 -3.16 -15.53 9.68
C TYR A 30 -3.26 -15.79 8.19
N PHE A 31 -3.26 -17.06 7.80
CA PHE A 31 -3.32 -17.49 6.41
C PHE A 31 -4.64 -18.23 6.18
N GLU A 32 -5.38 -17.80 5.18
CA GLU A 32 -6.66 -18.39 4.82
C GLU A 32 -6.69 -18.72 3.34
N TYR A 33 -6.95 -19.98 3.01
CA TYR A 33 -7.18 -20.41 1.64
C TYR A 33 -8.58 -20.01 1.19
N GLN A 34 -8.69 -19.41 0.01
CA GLN A 34 -9.96 -19.07 -0.60
C GLN A 34 -9.96 -19.44 -2.10
N PRO A 35 -11.11 -19.89 -2.64
CA PRO A 35 -11.20 -20.34 -4.02
C PRO A 35 -11.12 -19.21 -5.05
N ASP A 36 -11.24 -17.95 -4.61
CA ASP A 36 -11.25 -16.79 -5.49
C ASP A 36 -10.72 -15.53 -4.79
N ARG A 37 -10.76 -14.38 -5.49
CA ARG A 37 -10.37 -13.05 -4.98
C ARG A 37 -11.56 -12.21 -4.52
N SER A 38 -12.70 -12.80 -4.26
CA SER A 38 -13.89 -12.05 -3.85
C SER A 38 -13.65 -11.31 -2.52
N GLY A 39 -14.04 -10.05 -2.47
CA GLY A 39 -13.98 -9.23 -1.25
C GLY A 39 -14.86 -9.75 -0.11
N LYS A 40 -15.85 -10.62 -0.41
CA LYS A 40 -16.67 -11.27 0.62
C LYS A 40 -15.85 -12.03 1.66
N HIS A 41 -14.68 -12.59 1.27
CA HIS A 41 -13.80 -13.31 2.18
C HIS A 41 -13.19 -12.36 3.21
N ALA A 42 -12.64 -11.23 2.75
CA ALA A 42 -12.12 -10.21 3.67
C ALA A 42 -13.23 -9.61 4.54
N ALA A 43 -14.40 -9.34 3.98
CA ALA A 43 -15.56 -8.81 4.73
C ALA A 43 -16.04 -9.80 5.81
N ALA A 44 -16.06 -11.09 5.51
CA ALA A 44 -16.45 -12.13 6.48
C ALA A 44 -15.42 -12.27 7.58
N PHE A 45 -14.13 -12.34 7.25
CA PHE A 45 -13.04 -12.49 8.23
C PHE A 45 -12.92 -11.26 9.14
N LEU A 46 -13.05 -10.07 8.59
CA LEU A 46 -12.92 -8.81 9.33
C LEU A 46 -14.24 -8.31 9.92
N LYS A 47 -15.29 -9.13 9.92
CA LYS A 47 -16.59 -8.74 10.50
C LYS A 47 -16.44 -8.32 11.96
N GLY A 48 -16.85 -7.09 12.27
CA GLY A 48 -16.75 -6.51 13.62
C GLY A 48 -15.38 -5.93 13.95
N PHE A 49 -14.40 -6.00 13.03
CA PHE A 49 -13.16 -5.27 13.19
C PHE A 49 -13.38 -3.78 12.93
N SER A 50 -12.82 -2.95 13.81
CA SER A 50 -12.77 -1.49 13.65
C SER A 50 -11.32 -1.03 13.80
N GLY A 51 -10.90 -0.05 13.02
CA GLY A 51 -9.55 0.48 13.02
C GLY A 51 -8.94 0.62 11.62
N CYS A 52 -7.65 0.84 11.55
CA CYS A 52 -6.95 1.04 10.29
C CYS A 52 -6.68 -0.28 9.57
N LEU A 53 -7.15 -0.36 8.32
CA LEU A 53 -6.91 -1.50 7.43
C LEU A 53 -6.00 -1.08 6.27
N VAL A 54 -4.75 -1.53 6.27
CA VAL A 54 -3.78 -1.25 5.19
C VAL A 54 -3.95 -2.27 4.07
N THR A 55 -4.25 -1.79 2.85
CA THR A 55 -4.52 -2.65 1.68
C THR A 55 -3.79 -2.20 0.42
N ASP A 56 -3.73 -3.08 -0.57
CA ASP A 56 -3.14 -2.81 -1.89
C ASP A 56 -4.02 -1.99 -2.85
N GLY A 57 -5.19 -1.55 -2.39
CA GLY A 57 -6.15 -0.79 -3.20
C GLY A 57 -7.08 -1.67 -4.06
N SER A 58 -7.09 -2.99 -3.88
CA SER A 58 -8.06 -3.87 -4.54
C SER A 58 -9.49 -3.49 -4.16
N ALA A 59 -10.39 -3.48 -5.17
CA ALA A 59 -11.80 -3.13 -4.98
C ALA A 59 -12.54 -4.07 -4.00
N GLY A 60 -12.07 -5.30 -3.81
CA GLY A 60 -12.66 -6.24 -2.86
C GLY A 60 -12.70 -5.72 -1.43
N TYR A 61 -11.72 -4.90 -1.03
CA TYR A 61 -11.69 -4.34 0.32
C TYR A 61 -12.73 -3.23 0.58
N TYR A 62 -13.44 -2.73 -0.46
CA TYR A 62 -14.58 -1.82 -0.25
C TYR A 62 -15.77 -2.50 0.42
N GLN A 63 -15.79 -3.83 0.48
CA GLN A 63 -16.83 -4.61 1.15
C GLN A 63 -16.60 -4.79 2.66
N VAL A 64 -15.47 -4.32 3.17
CA VAL A 64 -15.16 -4.38 4.61
C VAL A 64 -15.69 -3.11 5.28
N ASP A 65 -16.75 -3.25 6.05
CA ASP A 65 -17.40 -2.13 6.75
C ASP A 65 -16.70 -1.77 8.06
N GLY A 66 -16.88 -0.53 8.52
CA GLY A 66 -16.42 -0.07 9.84
C GLY A 66 -14.91 0.18 9.95
N VAL A 67 -14.16 0.11 8.85
CA VAL A 67 -12.70 0.29 8.84
C VAL A 67 -12.27 1.63 8.25
N ILE A 68 -11.15 2.13 8.75
CA ILE A 68 -10.43 3.24 8.15
C ILE A 68 -9.43 2.65 7.14
N ARG A 69 -9.69 2.87 5.86
CA ARG A 69 -8.82 2.32 4.81
C ARG A 69 -7.57 3.15 4.63
N CYS A 70 -6.42 2.48 4.71
CA CYS A 70 -5.12 3.06 4.45
C CYS A 70 -4.46 2.38 3.23
N GLY A 71 -3.82 3.15 2.37
CA GLY A 71 -3.11 2.64 1.20
C GLY A 71 -1.74 2.09 1.59
N CYS A 72 -1.32 1.04 0.88
CA CYS A 72 -0.04 0.39 1.13
C CYS A 72 1.10 1.06 0.35
N TRP A 73 1.96 1.81 1.01
CA TRP A 73 3.14 2.42 0.39
C TRP A 73 4.16 1.40 -0.15
N SER A 74 4.19 0.18 0.38
CA SER A 74 5.02 -0.90 -0.20
C SER A 74 4.54 -1.29 -1.60
N HIS A 75 3.22 -1.28 -1.85
CA HIS A 75 2.66 -1.50 -3.18
C HIS A 75 2.99 -0.33 -4.12
N MET A 76 2.83 0.91 -3.66
CA MET A 76 3.22 2.09 -4.45
C MET A 76 4.71 2.03 -4.85
N ARG A 77 5.59 1.71 -3.89
CA ARG A 77 7.02 1.56 -4.12
C ARG A 77 7.32 0.44 -5.14
N ARG A 78 6.56 -0.67 -5.11
CA ARG A 78 6.70 -1.75 -6.08
C ARG A 78 6.36 -1.29 -7.49
N TYR A 79 5.28 -0.53 -7.68
CA TYR A 79 4.91 0.04 -8.98
C TYR A 79 6.04 0.90 -9.57
N TRP A 80 6.64 1.78 -8.78
CA TRP A 80 7.79 2.57 -9.21
C TRP A 80 8.99 1.70 -9.58
N ARG A 81 9.28 0.66 -8.76
CA ARG A 81 10.37 -0.27 -9.05
C ARG A 81 10.16 -1.03 -10.35
N GLU A 82 8.94 -1.48 -10.63
CA GLU A 82 8.59 -2.21 -11.85
C GLU A 82 8.60 -1.32 -13.10
N ALA A 83 8.37 -0.01 -12.93
CA ALA A 83 8.47 0.98 -13.98
C ALA A 83 9.90 1.44 -14.26
N MET A 84 10.85 1.12 -13.39
CA MET A 84 12.23 1.59 -13.48
C MET A 84 13.07 0.66 -14.38
N PRO A 85 13.68 1.17 -15.46
CA PRO A 85 14.60 0.40 -16.27
C PRO A 85 15.81 -0.10 -15.46
N LYS A 86 16.42 -1.21 -15.88
CA LYS A 86 17.64 -1.73 -15.24
C LYS A 86 18.77 -0.68 -15.31
N GLY A 87 19.36 -0.38 -14.17
CA GLY A 87 20.47 0.61 -14.08
C GLY A 87 20.00 2.07 -14.14
N ALA A 88 18.70 2.34 -14.11
CA ALA A 88 18.19 3.70 -14.13
C ALA A 88 18.54 4.48 -12.85
N THR A 89 18.82 5.78 -13.03
CA THR A 89 19.05 6.76 -11.98
C THR A 89 17.97 7.85 -12.04
N LYS A 90 17.98 8.79 -11.09
CA LYS A 90 17.03 9.92 -11.11
C LYS A 90 17.20 10.83 -12.32
N GLU A 91 18.39 10.91 -12.87
CA GLU A 91 18.71 11.69 -14.07
C GLU A 91 18.13 11.05 -15.34
N THR A 92 17.99 9.73 -15.34
CA THR A 92 17.59 8.95 -16.53
C THR A 92 16.15 8.41 -16.47
N SER A 93 15.51 8.43 -15.30
CA SER A 93 14.18 7.84 -15.16
C SER A 93 13.29 8.55 -14.13
N LYS A 94 12.08 8.92 -14.56
CA LYS A 94 11.04 9.44 -13.66
C LYS A 94 10.61 8.39 -12.62
N ALA A 95 10.63 7.10 -12.96
CA ALA A 95 10.30 6.04 -12.00
C ALA A 95 11.30 5.97 -10.85
N ALA A 96 12.58 6.29 -11.08
CA ALA A 96 13.58 6.37 -10.02
C ALA A 96 13.31 7.50 -9.02
N TRP A 97 12.73 8.62 -9.47
CA TRP A 97 12.25 9.68 -8.57
C TRP A 97 11.10 9.20 -7.69
N GLY A 98 10.08 8.56 -8.27
CA GLY A 98 8.96 8.01 -7.50
C GLY A 98 9.41 6.96 -6.47
N TYR A 99 10.36 6.12 -6.86
CA TYR A 99 10.98 5.14 -5.95
C TYR A 99 11.75 5.81 -4.81
N ASP A 100 12.49 6.89 -5.08
CA ASP A 100 13.23 7.67 -4.08
C ASP A 100 12.29 8.35 -3.07
N TYR A 101 11.18 8.94 -3.53
CA TYR A 101 10.15 9.48 -2.64
C TYR A 101 9.63 8.42 -1.66
N CYS A 102 9.31 7.23 -2.16
CA CYS A 102 8.88 6.14 -1.28
C CYS A 102 9.97 5.74 -0.27
N ASN A 103 11.25 5.68 -0.70
CA ASN A 103 12.35 5.34 0.20
C ASN A 103 12.54 6.40 1.30
N LYS A 104 12.37 7.68 0.99
CA LYS A 104 12.39 8.77 1.98
C LYS A 104 11.27 8.61 3.01
N LEU A 105 10.03 8.29 2.57
CA LEU A 105 8.92 8.00 3.48
C LEU A 105 9.23 6.82 4.40
N PHE A 106 9.76 5.73 3.87
CA PHE A 106 10.16 4.57 4.69
C PHE A 106 11.29 4.90 5.68
N ALA A 107 12.22 5.79 5.31
CA ALA A 107 13.27 6.25 6.21
C ALA A 107 12.69 7.06 7.38
N LEU A 108 11.72 7.94 7.13
CA LEU A 108 10.98 8.66 8.18
C LEU A 108 10.21 7.69 9.08
N GLU A 109 9.47 6.72 8.51
CA GLU A 109 8.74 5.72 9.28
C GLU A 109 9.66 4.88 10.18
N LYS A 110 10.85 4.53 9.71
CA LYS A 110 11.87 3.86 10.53
C LYS A 110 12.32 4.74 11.70
N LYS A 111 12.48 6.05 11.48
CA LYS A 111 12.80 7.03 12.54
C LYS A 111 11.67 7.10 13.58
N PHE A 112 10.42 7.05 13.14
CA PHE A 112 9.24 7.19 13.99
C PHE A 112 8.79 5.89 14.67
N PHE A 113 9.37 4.75 14.32
CA PHE A 113 8.87 3.41 14.69
C PHE A 113 8.64 3.21 16.20
N LYS A 114 9.53 3.77 17.04
CA LYS A 114 9.45 3.63 18.50
C LYS A 114 8.62 4.72 19.20
N MET A 115 8.10 5.68 18.45
CA MET A 115 7.28 6.76 19.01
C MET A 115 5.89 6.24 19.37
N SER A 116 5.23 6.83 20.37
CA SER A 116 3.81 6.60 20.64
C SER A 116 2.97 7.05 19.43
N ASP A 117 1.74 6.54 19.31
CA ASP A 117 0.87 6.85 18.17
C ASP A 117 0.59 8.34 18.05
N VAL A 118 0.39 9.03 19.17
CA VAL A 118 0.17 10.50 19.19
C VAL A 118 1.39 11.25 18.68
N ILE A 119 2.58 10.92 19.19
CA ILE A 119 3.83 11.57 18.78
C ILE A 119 4.15 11.25 17.33
N ARG A 120 3.90 10.01 16.90
CA ARG A 120 4.13 9.56 15.53
C ARG A 120 3.22 10.28 14.54
N LYS A 121 1.93 10.48 14.86
CA LYS A 121 1.04 11.31 14.06
C LYS A 121 1.60 12.72 13.87
N THR A 122 1.98 13.39 14.95
CA THR A 122 2.55 14.74 14.89
C THR A 122 3.86 14.77 14.07
N ALA A 123 4.76 13.80 14.27
CA ALA A 123 6.02 13.71 13.52
C ALA A 123 5.76 13.51 12.00
N ARG A 124 4.77 12.72 11.63
CA ARG A 124 4.35 12.55 10.24
C ARG A 124 3.83 13.84 9.62
N GLN A 125 2.98 14.58 10.34
CA GLN A 125 2.46 15.87 9.88
C GLN A 125 3.59 16.91 9.70
N VAL A 126 4.60 16.90 10.56
CA VAL A 126 5.72 17.84 10.47
C VAL A 126 6.74 17.44 9.38
N GLU A 127 7.08 16.16 9.27
CA GLU A 127 8.21 15.73 8.43
C GLU A 127 7.76 14.96 7.16
N ALA A 128 6.69 14.16 7.22
CA ALA A 128 6.26 13.39 6.07
C ALA A 128 5.26 14.15 5.17
N GLU A 129 4.40 15.00 5.73
CA GLU A 129 3.41 15.74 4.95
C GLU A 129 4.07 16.66 3.90
N PRO A 130 5.09 17.49 4.22
CA PRO A 130 5.78 18.30 3.19
C PRO A 130 6.44 17.45 2.09
N LEU A 131 6.98 16.28 2.45
CA LEU A 131 7.54 15.35 1.47
C LEU A 131 6.45 14.79 0.55
N LEU A 132 5.27 14.49 1.10
CA LEU A 132 4.12 14.04 0.31
C LEU A 132 3.55 15.12 -0.58
N GLU A 133 3.45 16.36 -0.11
CA GLU A 133 3.04 17.49 -0.94
C GLU A 133 3.96 17.65 -2.15
N ALA A 134 5.28 17.60 -1.94
CA ALA A 134 6.26 17.62 -3.01
C ALA A 134 6.11 16.43 -3.97
N TYR A 135 5.84 15.23 -3.44
CA TYR A 135 5.57 14.02 -4.24
C TYR A 135 4.31 14.20 -5.11
N TRP A 136 3.19 14.65 -4.53
CA TRP A 136 1.94 14.83 -5.27
C TRP A 136 2.07 15.92 -6.32
N TRP A 137 2.71 17.03 -5.99
CA TRP A 137 2.99 18.09 -6.97
C TRP A 137 3.84 17.57 -8.13
N TRP A 138 4.94 16.89 -7.83
CA TRP A 138 5.77 16.26 -8.86
C TRP A 138 4.99 15.25 -9.70
N LEU A 139 4.13 14.44 -9.11
CA LEU A 139 3.32 13.44 -9.82
C LEU A 139 2.41 14.09 -10.88
N GLU A 140 1.86 15.26 -10.61
CA GLU A 140 1.01 15.99 -11.57
C GLU A 140 1.81 16.52 -12.78
N THR A 141 3.13 16.65 -12.69
CA THR A 141 3.98 17.05 -13.82
C THR A 141 4.28 15.89 -14.78
N LEU A 142 3.85 14.66 -14.45
CA LEU A 142 4.15 13.49 -15.25
C LEU A 142 3.10 13.28 -16.33
N ASP A 143 3.56 13.10 -17.57
CA ASP A 143 2.76 12.69 -18.72
C ASP A 143 3.35 11.38 -19.30
N PRO A 144 3.03 10.22 -18.70
CA PRO A 144 3.57 8.94 -19.14
C PRO A 144 2.86 8.42 -20.39
N VAL A 145 3.61 7.72 -21.24
CA VAL A 145 3.04 7.02 -22.40
C VAL A 145 1.96 6.03 -21.95
N PRO A 146 0.74 6.11 -22.51
CA PRO A 146 -0.34 5.17 -22.17
C PRO A 146 0.07 3.70 -22.31
N GLY A 147 -0.33 2.84 -21.36
CA GLY A 147 0.01 1.42 -21.35
C GLY A 147 1.43 1.11 -20.88
N SER A 148 2.24 2.11 -20.55
CA SER A 148 3.57 1.89 -19.97
C SER A 148 3.48 1.57 -18.47
N LYS A 149 4.49 0.91 -17.92
CA LYS A 149 4.63 0.68 -16.47
C LYS A 149 4.68 1.98 -15.67
N LEU A 150 5.18 3.05 -16.27
CA LEU A 150 5.16 4.38 -15.66
C LEU A 150 3.72 4.91 -15.56
N ALA A 151 2.91 4.71 -16.61
CA ALA A 151 1.48 5.06 -16.58
C ALA A 151 0.71 4.26 -15.52
N ASP A 152 1.01 2.96 -15.37
CA ASP A 152 0.42 2.12 -14.32
C ASP A 152 0.74 2.69 -12.92
N ALA A 153 1.99 3.08 -12.68
CA ALA A 153 2.43 3.64 -11.40
C ALA A 153 1.75 4.99 -11.10
N VAL A 154 1.67 5.88 -12.08
CA VAL A 154 0.99 7.19 -11.95
C VAL A 154 -0.50 7.01 -11.71
N THR A 155 -1.15 6.13 -12.46
CA THR A 155 -2.58 5.83 -12.31
C THR A 155 -2.88 5.24 -10.93
N TYR A 156 -2.08 4.28 -10.47
CA TYR A 156 -2.23 3.72 -9.13
C TYR A 156 -2.09 4.80 -8.06
N ALA A 157 -1.05 5.64 -8.14
CA ALA A 157 -0.83 6.73 -7.19
C ALA A 157 -2.03 7.68 -7.12
N LYS A 158 -2.53 8.15 -8.27
CA LYS A 158 -3.68 9.07 -8.36
C LYS A 158 -4.95 8.44 -7.77
N ASN A 159 -5.25 7.21 -8.14
CA ASN A 159 -6.43 6.49 -7.66
C ASN A 159 -6.38 6.19 -6.15
N GLN A 160 -5.19 6.00 -5.59
CA GLN A 160 -5.00 5.67 -4.19
C GLN A 160 -4.59 6.86 -3.31
N LYS A 161 -4.50 8.09 -3.85
CA LYS A 161 -4.03 9.30 -3.14
C LYS A 161 -4.69 9.47 -1.76
N LYS A 162 -6.03 9.41 -1.71
CA LYS A 162 -6.78 9.53 -0.45
C LYS A 162 -6.33 8.51 0.60
N PHE A 163 -6.18 7.26 0.19
CA PHE A 163 -5.84 6.16 1.10
C PHE A 163 -4.35 6.15 1.45
N LEU A 164 -3.48 6.52 0.51
CA LEU A 164 -2.04 6.66 0.74
C LEU A 164 -1.72 7.79 1.73
N ASN A 165 -2.54 8.84 1.78
CA ASN A 165 -2.38 9.93 2.75
C ASN A 165 -2.97 9.63 4.14
N ALA A 166 -3.86 8.64 4.26
CA ALA A 166 -4.59 8.37 5.49
C ALA A 166 -3.68 8.13 6.72
N PHE A 167 -2.47 7.56 6.51
CA PHE A 167 -1.53 7.31 7.60
C PHE A 167 -1.05 8.58 8.32
N LEU A 168 -1.16 9.77 7.70
CA LEU A 168 -0.81 11.04 8.36
C LEU A 168 -1.71 11.33 9.56
N GLU A 169 -2.97 10.86 9.51
CA GLU A 169 -3.96 11.07 10.56
C GLU A 169 -4.00 9.95 11.60
N HIS A 170 -3.36 8.82 11.32
CA HIS A 170 -3.46 7.59 12.09
C HIS A 170 -2.09 7.10 12.54
N GLY A 171 -1.66 7.52 13.73
CA GLY A 171 -0.34 7.16 14.27
C GLY A 171 -0.16 5.66 14.56
N GLU A 172 -1.22 4.91 14.70
CA GLU A 172 -1.24 3.47 14.91
C GLU A 172 -0.87 2.65 13.64
N VAL A 173 -0.94 3.25 12.45
CA VAL A 173 -0.62 2.59 11.16
C VAL A 173 0.87 2.36 10.99
#